data_88b73867bf9358fc7bf19b2b0f372338
#
_entry.id   88b73867bf9358fc7bf19b2b0f372338
#
_cell.length_a   1.000
_cell.length_b   1.000
_cell.length_c   1.000
_cell.angle_alpha   90.00
_cell.angle_beta   90.00
_cell.angle_gamma   90.00
#
_symmetry.space_group_name_H-M   'P 1'
#
loop_
_entity.id
_entity.type
_entity.pdbx_description
1 polymer ?
#
loop_
_entity_poly.entity_id
_entity_poly.type
_entity_poly.pdbx_seq_one_letter_code
_entity_poly.pdbx_strand_id
1 'polypeptide(L)'
;LDLSPRLGEDQQGMIEAIVGITFPGVSSTWEWLSQGGGRVDRLSLWIGSLSSKKSHRCVRMGTKNVLAVIEGAPSESEVAQMSSPPPFGAWMTIVDPALVHSGLQEAWLERALREGGGHSWLRLEGRRPLLIHTDPLNDSEDVNGFVVASGEIVQHRLRPPELHTIDQTAASAARKGIGKVTLRCSLDPDIHPTLQRRLDRELKEVDGSRGFMVDIDLERGSGSHKLYVVCKE
;
A
#
# COMPACT_ATOMS: atom_id res chain seq x y z
N LEU A 1 -4.94 -3.64 26.07
CA LEU A 1 -5.91 -2.58 25.77
C LEU A 1 -6.32 -2.69 24.31
N ASP A 2 -7.61 -2.63 24.04
CA ASP A 2 -8.17 -2.55 22.69
C ASP A 2 -8.62 -1.10 22.43
N LEU A 3 -8.10 -0.51 21.37
CA LEU A 3 -8.15 0.92 21.14
C LEU A 3 -8.69 1.24 19.75
N SER A 4 -9.10 2.49 19.53
CA SER A 4 -9.53 2.93 18.22
C SER A 4 -8.36 2.90 17.22
N PRO A 5 -8.52 2.28 16.04
CA PRO A 5 -7.50 2.33 15.00
C PRO A 5 -7.26 3.73 14.40
N ARG A 6 -8.05 4.73 14.83
CA ARG A 6 -7.91 6.14 14.45
C ARG A 6 -7.18 6.98 15.49
N LEU A 7 -6.61 6.34 16.51
CA LEU A 7 -5.84 7.02 17.54
C LEU A 7 -4.60 7.69 16.93
N GLY A 8 -4.48 9.00 17.11
CA GLY A 8 -3.31 9.75 16.63
C GLY A 8 -2.08 9.53 17.52
N GLU A 9 -0.91 9.91 17.01
CA GLU A 9 0.37 9.74 17.70
C GLU A 9 0.41 10.44 19.06
N ASP A 10 -0.11 11.67 19.18
CA ASP A 10 -0.20 12.39 20.45
C ASP A 10 -0.99 11.59 21.51
N GLN A 11 -2.09 10.96 21.09
CA GLN A 11 -2.92 10.15 21.97
C GLN A 11 -2.22 8.84 22.36
N GLN A 12 -1.48 8.23 21.44
CA GLN A 12 -0.65 7.07 21.72
C GLN A 12 0.43 7.41 22.75
N GLY A 13 1.13 8.53 22.57
CA GLY A 13 2.14 9.03 23.53
C GLY A 13 1.55 9.30 24.92
N MET A 14 0.33 9.86 25.00
CA MET A 14 -0.37 10.03 26.29
C MET A 14 -0.66 8.69 26.97
N ILE A 15 -1.11 7.69 26.22
CA ILE A 15 -1.39 6.34 26.75
C ILE A 15 -0.09 5.70 27.25
N GLU A 16 0.99 5.81 26.49
CA GLU A 16 2.32 5.30 26.91
C GLU A 16 2.80 5.96 28.21
N ALA A 17 2.63 7.25 28.34
CA ALA A 17 2.99 7.97 29.57
C ALA A 17 2.17 7.45 30.77
N ILE A 18 0.85 7.25 30.61
CA ILE A 18 -0.02 6.70 31.65
C ILE A 18 0.41 5.27 32.01
N VAL A 19 0.68 4.43 31.02
CA VAL A 19 1.15 3.05 31.22
C VAL A 19 2.48 3.05 31.95
N GLY A 20 3.43 3.90 31.56
CA GLY A 20 4.76 4.02 32.20
C GLY A 20 4.68 4.44 33.68
N ILE A 21 3.73 5.33 34.01
CA ILE A 21 3.48 5.75 35.41
C ILE A 21 2.80 4.63 36.20
N THR A 22 1.79 3.97 35.59
CA THR A 22 0.98 2.96 36.29
C THR A 22 1.73 1.64 36.47
N PHE A 23 2.58 1.28 35.51
CA PHE A 23 3.32 0.02 35.46
C PHE A 23 4.83 0.28 35.17
N PRO A 24 5.56 0.89 36.10
CA PRO A 24 6.95 1.25 35.87
C PRO A 24 7.82 0.03 35.57
N GLY A 25 8.63 0.12 34.50
CA GLY A 25 9.55 -0.94 34.06
C GLY A 25 8.88 -2.12 33.33
N VAL A 26 7.57 -2.05 33.07
CA VAL A 26 6.87 -3.08 32.32
C VAL A 26 6.92 -2.75 30.82
N SER A 27 7.29 -3.74 29.99
CA SER A 27 7.32 -3.60 28.54
C SER A 27 5.92 -3.50 27.95
N SER A 28 5.79 -2.76 26.84
CA SER A 28 4.56 -2.68 26.06
C SER A 28 4.84 -2.81 24.56
N THR A 29 3.82 -3.24 23.80
CA THR A 29 3.89 -3.37 22.35
C THR A 29 2.59 -2.89 21.72
N TRP A 30 2.69 -1.93 20.83
CA TRP A 30 1.60 -1.52 19.97
C TRP A 30 1.39 -2.54 18.85
N GLU A 31 0.15 -2.94 18.61
CA GLU A 31 -0.20 -3.87 17.55
C GLU A 31 -1.28 -3.31 16.65
N TRP A 32 -0.97 -3.18 15.38
CA TRP A 32 -1.92 -2.86 14.29
C TRP A 32 -2.31 -4.14 13.59
N LEU A 33 -3.60 -4.43 13.56
CA LEU A 33 -4.14 -5.61 12.90
C LEU A 33 -4.93 -5.17 11.65
N SER A 34 -4.66 -5.80 10.51
CA SER A 34 -5.37 -5.62 9.26
C SER A 34 -5.88 -6.96 8.71
N GLN A 35 -7.13 -6.96 8.23
CA GLN A 35 -7.70 -8.05 7.44
C GLN A 35 -7.67 -7.73 5.93
N GLY A 36 -7.07 -6.60 5.54
CA GLY A 36 -7.08 -6.05 4.19
C GLY A 36 -8.20 -5.05 3.98
N GLY A 37 -8.47 -4.76 2.71
CA GLY A 37 -9.49 -3.77 2.36
C GLY A 37 -9.04 -2.31 2.54
N GLY A 38 -7.75 -2.07 2.74
CA GLY A 38 -7.16 -0.73 2.78
C GLY A 38 -7.48 0.03 4.07
N ARG A 39 -7.51 -0.65 5.20
CA ARG A 39 -7.72 -0.05 6.52
C ARG A 39 -7.04 -0.85 7.63
N VAL A 40 -6.82 -0.19 8.76
CA VAL A 40 -6.52 -0.85 10.04
C VAL A 40 -7.85 -1.28 10.66
N ASP A 41 -7.96 -2.55 11.02
CA ASP A 41 -9.18 -3.10 11.62
C ASP A 41 -9.16 -2.99 13.15
N ARG A 42 -7.98 -3.10 13.78
CA ARG A 42 -7.80 -3.01 15.23
C ARG A 42 -6.44 -2.41 15.57
N LEU A 43 -6.43 -1.63 16.66
CA LEU A 43 -5.23 -1.18 17.36
C LEU A 43 -5.26 -1.69 18.78
N SER A 44 -4.20 -2.34 19.24
CA SER A 44 -4.10 -2.87 20.61
C SER A 44 -2.78 -2.47 21.23
N LEU A 45 -2.78 -2.23 22.53
CA LEU A 45 -1.56 -2.11 23.34
C LEU A 45 -1.46 -3.33 24.27
N TRP A 46 -0.46 -4.14 24.02
CA TRP A 46 -0.10 -5.30 24.82
C TRP A 46 0.90 -4.86 25.91
N ILE A 47 0.71 -5.31 27.15
CA ILE A 47 1.49 -4.86 28.31
C ILE A 47 1.99 -6.08 29.09
N GLY A 48 3.22 -6.02 29.59
CA GLY A 48 3.83 -7.05 30.42
C GLY A 48 4.11 -8.34 29.67
N SER A 49 3.73 -9.47 30.22
CA SER A 49 3.98 -10.80 29.64
C SER A 49 3.32 -11.02 28.27
N LEU A 50 2.39 -10.17 27.87
CA LEU A 50 1.73 -10.23 26.58
C LEU A 50 2.41 -9.36 25.52
N SER A 51 3.36 -8.51 25.91
CA SER A 51 4.13 -7.68 24.97
C SER A 51 5.20 -8.50 24.26
N SER A 52 5.60 -8.07 23.08
CA SER A 52 6.79 -8.58 22.39
C SER A 52 8.06 -7.87 22.87
N LYS A 53 9.22 -8.31 22.36
CA LYS A 53 10.50 -7.61 22.58
C LYS A 53 10.62 -6.30 21.79
N LYS A 54 9.71 -6.07 20.86
CA LYS A 54 9.69 -4.90 19.98
C LYS A 54 8.55 -3.98 20.38
N SER A 55 8.73 -2.68 20.19
CA SER A 55 7.73 -1.66 20.55
C SER A 55 6.49 -1.71 19.64
N HIS A 56 6.66 -2.07 18.37
CA HIS A 56 5.61 -2.09 17.38
C HIS A 56 5.51 -3.45 16.68
N ARG A 57 4.29 -3.83 16.37
CA ARG A 57 3.94 -5.04 15.63
C ARG A 57 2.79 -4.76 14.67
N CYS A 58 2.95 -5.15 13.42
CA CYS A 58 1.90 -5.11 12.40
C CYS A 58 1.54 -6.54 12.02
N VAL A 59 0.26 -6.88 12.13
CA VAL A 59 -0.26 -8.23 11.88
C VAL A 59 -1.25 -8.21 10.74
N ARG A 60 -0.99 -9.02 9.73
CA ARG A 60 -1.91 -9.26 8.63
C ARG A 60 -2.65 -10.56 8.86
N MET A 61 -3.97 -10.47 8.98
CA MET A 61 -4.85 -11.61 9.19
C MET A 61 -5.49 -12.06 7.89
N GLY A 62 -5.53 -13.36 7.68
CA GLY A 62 -6.46 -14.00 6.77
C GLY A 62 -7.81 -14.28 7.44
N THR A 63 -8.65 -15.07 6.79
CA THR A 63 -9.98 -15.43 7.35
C THR A 63 -9.89 -16.23 8.64
N LYS A 64 -8.86 -17.07 8.81
CA LYS A 64 -8.73 -17.98 9.96
C LYS A 64 -7.33 -18.06 10.55
N ASN A 65 -6.34 -17.43 9.93
CA ASN A 65 -4.93 -17.54 10.30
C ASN A 65 -4.21 -16.19 10.16
N VAL A 66 -3.07 -16.07 10.81
CA VAL A 66 -2.11 -15.00 10.57
C VAL A 66 -1.41 -15.28 9.23
N LEU A 67 -1.37 -14.29 8.35
CA LEU A 67 -0.70 -14.38 7.05
C LEU A 67 0.73 -13.86 7.14
N ALA A 68 0.95 -12.77 7.87
CA ALA A 68 2.25 -12.14 7.99
C ALA A 68 2.35 -11.31 9.27
N VAL A 69 3.57 -11.17 9.79
CA VAL A 69 3.88 -10.33 10.95
C VAL A 69 5.18 -9.59 10.72
N ILE A 70 5.15 -8.26 10.91
CA ILE A 70 6.35 -7.42 10.96
C ILE A 70 6.45 -6.81 12.35
N GLU A 71 7.61 -6.90 12.96
CA GLU A 71 7.91 -6.31 14.27
C GLU A 71 9.17 -5.45 14.17
N GLY A 72 9.18 -4.33 14.88
CA GLY A 72 10.32 -3.42 14.88
C GLY A 72 10.16 -2.22 15.81
N ALA A 73 11.05 -1.27 15.65
CA ALA A 73 10.85 0.11 16.07
C ALA A 73 10.20 0.90 14.91
N PRO A 74 9.32 1.85 15.20
CA PRO A 74 8.76 2.71 14.17
C PRO A 74 9.84 3.59 13.55
N SER A 75 9.69 3.89 12.28
CA SER A 75 10.54 4.82 11.52
C SER A 75 9.68 5.70 10.63
N GLU A 76 10.17 6.89 10.36
CA GLU A 76 9.58 7.79 9.37
C GLU A 76 10.16 7.46 8.00
N SER A 77 9.35 7.67 6.96
CA SER A 77 9.76 7.58 5.56
C SER A 77 9.36 8.86 4.84
N GLU A 78 10.20 9.27 3.90
CA GLU A 78 9.93 10.45 3.08
C GLU A 78 9.15 10.07 1.81
N VAL A 79 8.21 10.93 1.42
CA VAL A 79 7.51 10.84 0.15
C VAL A 79 8.31 11.56 -0.93
N ALA A 80 8.72 10.83 -1.96
CA ALA A 80 9.44 11.40 -3.08
C ALA A 80 8.50 12.17 -4.01
N GLN A 81 8.95 13.34 -4.42
CA GLN A 81 8.27 14.15 -5.42
C GLN A 81 8.78 13.78 -6.82
N MET A 82 7.85 13.42 -7.70
CA MET A 82 8.19 13.06 -9.07
C MET A 82 7.98 14.24 -10.02
N SER A 83 9.03 14.61 -10.76
CA SER A 83 8.97 15.63 -11.82
C SER A 83 8.83 15.05 -13.24
N SER A 84 9.02 13.73 -13.39
CA SER A 84 8.90 13.01 -14.65
C SER A 84 8.16 11.68 -14.46
N PRO A 85 7.54 11.14 -15.53
CA PRO A 85 6.92 9.83 -15.47
C PRO A 85 7.94 8.75 -15.05
N PRO A 86 7.50 7.74 -14.28
CA PRO A 86 8.37 6.63 -13.90
C PRO A 86 8.85 5.87 -15.15
N PRO A 87 10.05 5.28 -15.12
CA PRO A 87 10.56 4.50 -16.24
C PRO A 87 9.71 3.23 -16.45
N PHE A 88 9.62 2.79 -17.71
CA PHE A 88 9.11 1.45 -18.02
C PHE A 88 10.03 0.39 -17.43
N GLY A 89 9.47 -0.72 -16.96
CA GLY A 89 10.23 -1.79 -16.33
C GLY A 89 10.45 -1.57 -14.82
N ALA A 90 10.24 -0.36 -14.29
CA ALA A 90 10.16 -0.19 -12.84
C ALA A 90 8.87 -0.84 -12.30
N TRP A 91 8.87 -1.16 -11.04
CA TRP A 91 7.77 -1.79 -10.34
C TRP A 91 7.00 -0.80 -9.48
N MET A 92 5.70 -0.99 -9.39
CA MET A 92 4.85 -0.29 -8.43
C MET A 92 4.17 -1.28 -7.50
N THR A 93 4.18 -0.97 -6.21
CA THR A 93 3.53 -1.78 -5.18
C THR A 93 2.63 -0.92 -4.32
N ILE A 94 1.38 -1.37 -4.17
CA ILE A 94 0.45 -0.86 -3.16
C ILE A 94 0.59 -1.77 -1.95
N VAL A 95 0.87 -1.20 -0.78
CA VAL A 95 0.97 -1.94 0.47
C VAL A 95 -0.27 -1.75 1.35
N ASP A 96 -0.42 -2.64 2.33
CA ASP A 96 -1.46 -2.52 3.35
C ASP A 96 -1.18 -1.27 4.22
N PRO A 97 -2.15 -0.35 4.40
CA PRO A 97 -1.93 0.87 5.18
C PRO A 97 -1.59 0.61 6.65
N ALA A 98 -1.92 -0.56 7.21
CA ALA A 98 -1.52 -0.91 8.58
C ALA A 98 0.01 -0.90 8.76
N LEU A 99 0.74 -1.23 7.71
CA LEU A 99 2.21 -1.20 7.70
C LEU A 99 2.74 0.23 7.90
N VAL A 100 2.13 1.21 7.24
CA VAL A 100 2.50 2.62 7.37
C VAL A 100 2.01 3.19 8.71
N HIS A 101 0.77 2.90 9.11
CA HIS A 101 0.23 3.33 10.39
C HIS A 101 1.00 2.80 11.60
N SER A 102 1.66 1.66 11.46
CA SER A 102 2.52 1.11 12.51
C SER A 102 3.95 1.68 12.50
N GLY A 103 4.32 2.49 11.50
CA GLY A 103 5.69 2.97 11.29
C GLY A 103 6.68 1.86 10.89
N LEU A 104 6.19 0.68 10.46
CA LEU A 104 7.02 -0.48 10.16
C LEU A 104 7.31 -0.69 8.66
N GLN A 105 7.02 0.32 7.83
CA GLN A 105 7.24 0.24 6.39
C GLN A 105 8.72 0.05 6.03
N GLU A 106 9.66 0.66 6.76
CA GLU A 106 11.10 0.47 6.51
C GLU A 106 11.56 -0.94 6.95
N ALA A 107 11.10 -1.43 8.10
CA ALA A 107 11.38 -2.79 8.55
C ALA A 107 10.82 -3.87 7.59
N TRP A 108 9.73 -3.56 6.91
CA TRP A 108 9.20 -4.39 5.83
C TRP A 108 10.04 -4.28 4.56
N LEU A 109 10.47 -3.07 4.17
CA LEU A 109 11.31 -2.84 2.99
C LEU A 109 12.64 -3.59 3.06
N GLU A 110 13.28 -3.67 4.23
CA GLU A 110 14.51 -4.46 4.44
C GLU A 110 14.33 -5.93 4.07
N ARG A 111 13.10 -6.47 4.21
CA ARG A 111 12.77 -7.85 3.82
C ARG A 111 12.29 -7.94 2.37
N ALA A 112 11.59 -6.90 1.91
CA ALA A 112 10.91 -6.89 0.63
C ALA A 112 11.82 -6.64 -0.55
N LEU A 113 12.88 -5.86 -0.37
CA LEU A 113 13.80 -5.48 -1.43
C LEU A 113 15.13 -6.20 -1.31
N ARG A 114 15.80 -6.39 -2.43
CA ARG A 114 17.18 -6.85 -2.47
C ARG A 114 18.10 -5.73 -2.01
N GLU A 115 19.21 -6.09 -1.41
CA GLU A 115 20.25 -5.15 -1.01
C GLU A 115 20.71 -4.29 -2.21
N GLY A 116 20.66 -2.97 -2.06
CA GLY A 116 21.00 -2.02 -3.13
C GLY A 116 19.90 -1.72 -4.15
N GLY A 117 18.72 -2.31 -4.01
CA GLY A 117 17.56 -1.99 -4.86
C GLY A 117 17.07 -0.55 -4.63
N GLY A 118 16.95 0.22 -5.73
CA GLY A 118 16.40 1.58 -5.65
C GLY A 118 14.91 1.57 -5.38
N HIS A 119 14.46 2.41 -4.45
CA HIS A 119 13.04 2.57 -4.15
C HIS A 119 12.70 4.00 -3.71
N SER A 120 11.42 4.35 -3.77
CA SER A 120 10.89 5.59 -3.22
C SER A 120 9.41 5.44 -2.90
N TRP A 121 8.97 5.97 -1.77
CA TRP A 121 7.56 6.14 -1.48
C TRP A 121 6.98 7.30 -2.29
N LEU A 122 5.90 7.04 -3.02
CA LEU A 122 5.16 8.06 -3.77
C LEU A 122 3.94 8.55 -3.01
N ARG A 123 3.47 7.76 -2.05
CA ARG A 123 2.35 8.09 -1.15
C ARG A 123 2.41 7.19 0.08
N LEU A 124 2.29 7.77 1.25
CA LEU A 124 2.16 7.05 2.52
C LEU A 124 0.75 7.15 3.08
N GLU A 125 0.07 8.27 2.86
CA GLU A 125 -1.25 8.52 3.41
C GLU A 125 -2.39 7.77 2.70
N GLY A 126 -3.48 7.57 3.42
CA GLY A 126 -4.72 7.03 2.90
C GLY A 126 -4.73 5.50 2.79
N ARG A 127 -5.63 5.00 1.94
CA ARG A 127 -5.92 3.56 1.85
C ARG A 127 -4.96 2.78 0.95
N ARG A 128 -4.09 3.47 0.23
CA ARG A 128 -3.23 2.87 -0.81
C ARG A 128 -1.85 3.50 -0.78
N PRO A 129 -1.05 3.25 0.26
CA PRO A 129 0.34 3.64 0.24
C PRO A 129 1.02 3.03 -0.98
N LEU A 130 1.85 3.82 -1.66
CA LEU A 130 2.38 3.49 -2.98
C LEU A 130 3.90 3.61 -2.99
N LEU A 131 4.54 2.51 -3.34
CA LEU A 131 5.98 2.38 -3.48
C LEU A 131 6.33 2.22 -4.97
N ILE A 132 7.38 2.89 -5.43
CA ILE A 132 8.07 2.58 -6.68
C ILE A 132 9.43 1.96 -6.37
N HIS A 133 9.84 0.95 -7.15
CA HIS A 133 11.12 0.27 -6.96
C HIS A 133 11.66 -0.31 -8.29
N THR A 134 12.97 -0.61 -8.33
CA THR A 134 13.64 -1.04 -9.57
C THR A 134 13.44 -2.52 -9.87
N ASP A 135 13.39 -3.36 -8.85
CA ASP A 135 13.37 -4.82 -8.96
C ASP A 135 12.10 -5.40 -8.35
N PRO A 136 11.63 -6.59 -8.77
CA PRO A 136 10.50 -7.24 -8.13
C PRO A 136 10.79 -7.50 -6.65
N LEU A 137 9.74 -7.48 -5.83
CA LEU A 137 9.83 -7.80 -4.40
C LEU A 137 10.31 -9.23 -4.17
N ASN A 138 10.96 -9.48 -3.04
CA ASN A 138 11.27 -10.81 -2.58
C ASN A 138 9.99 -11.61 -2.33
N ASP A 139 9.96 -12.86 -2.82
CA ASP A 139 8.83 -13.76 -2.64
C ASP A 139 8.93 -14.46 -1.28
N SER A 140 8.29 -13.86 -0.26
CA SER A 140 8.17 -14.44 1.08
C SER A 140 6.78 -14.16 1.66
N GLU A 141 6.32 -15.01 2.58
CA GLU A 141 5.01 -14.85 3.24
C GLU A 141 4.91 -13.49 3.96
N ASP A 142 5.97 -13.11 4.69
CA ASP A 142 6.04 -11.85 5.44
C ASP A 142 5.95 -10.62 4.51
N VAL A 143 6.50 -10.71 3.30
CA VAL A 143 6.42 -9.64 2.31
C VAL A 143 5.06 -9.64 1.64
N ASN A 144 4.65 -10.80 1.08
CA ASN A 144 3.43 -10.93 0.29
C ASN A 144 2.16 -10.67 1.10
N GLY A 145 2.18 -10.98 2.40
CA GLY A 145 1.05 -10.73 3.29
C GLY A 145 0.63 -9.26 3.34
N PHE A 146 1.56 -8.32 3.18
CA PHE A 146 1.29 -6.88 3.18
C PHE A 146 1.17 -6.26 1.79
N VAL A 147 1.34 -7.02 0.71
CA VAL A 147 1.17 -6.54 -0.66
C VAL A 147 -0.31 -6.60 -1.05
N VAL A 148 -0.87 -5.46 -1.46
CA VAL A 148 -2.23 -5.37 -2.01
C VAL A 148 -2.23 -5.59 -3.52
N ALA A 149 -1.24 -5.04 -4.20
CA ALA A 149 -0.95 -5.25 -5.62
C ALA A 149 0.49 -4.87 -5.90
N SER A 150 1.17 -5.62 -6.76
CA SER A 150 2.53 -5.32 -7.21
C SER A 150 2.67 -5.69 -8.68
N GLY A 151 3.33 -4.84 -9.48
CA GLY A 151 3.49 -5.11 -10.89
C GLY A 151 4.45 -4.17 -11.60
N GLU A 152 4.94 -4.64 -12.75
CA GLU A 152 5.82 -3.88 -13.63
C GLU A 152 5.05 -2.79 -14.39
N ILE A 153 5.60 -1.59 -14.46
CA ILE A 153 5.03 -0.46 -15.20
C ILE A 153 5.16 -0.72 -16.70
N VAL A 154 4.03 -0.95 -17.36
CA VAL A 154 3.97 -1.24 -18.80
C VAL A 154 3.33 -0.13 -19.62
N GLN A 155 2.60 0.78 -18.98
CA GLN A 155 1.96 1.92 -19.64
C GLN A 155 1.79 3.10 -18.68
N HIS A 156 2.09 4.30 -19.13
CA HIS A 156 1.81 5.56 -18.43
C HIS A 156 1.26 6.61 -19.40
N ARG A 157 0.95 7.82 -18.89
CA ARG A 157 0.32 8.93 -19.63
C ARG A 157 -1.05 8.58 -20.21
N LEU A 158 -1.77 7.74 -19.51
CA LEU A 158 -3.17 7.47 -19.83
C LEU A 158 -4.04 8.67 -19.44
N ARG A 159 -5.16 8.82 -20.12
CA ARG A 159 -6.18 9.79 -19.72
C ARG A 159 -6.83 9.36 -18.40
N PRO A 160 -7.38 10.31 -17.62
CA PRO A 160 -8.20 9.95 -16.47
C PRO A 160 -9.24 8.89 -16.84
N PRO A 161 -9.44 7.87 -15.99
CA PRO A 161 -10.45 6.85 -16.25
C PRO A 161 -11.85 7.43 -16.05
N GLU A 162 -12.50 7.73 -17.15
CA GLU A 162 -13.84 8.27 -17.26
C GLU A 162 -14.67 7.44 -18.25
N LEU A 163 -16.00 7.61 -18.27
CA LEU A 163 -16.89 6.83 -19.14
C LEU A 163 -16.51 6.91 -20.62
N HIS A 164 -15.93 8.01 -21.06
CA HIS A 164 -15.54 8.21 -22.46
C HIS A 164 -14.07 7.86 -22.77
N THR A 165 -13.26 7.55 -21.74
CA THR A 165 -11.83 7.21 -21.90
C THR A 165 -11.50 5.78 -21.51
N ILE A 166 -12.34 5.12 -20.72
CA ILE A 166 -12.05 3.80 -20.14
C ILE A 166 -11.82 2.71 -21.21
N ASP A 167 -12.46 2.82 -22.36
CA ASP A 167 -12.27 1.88 -23.49
C ASP A 167 -10.85 2.01 -24.08
N GLN A 168 -10.27 3.21 -24.07
CA GLN A 168 -8.88 3.44 -24.48
C GLN A 168 -7.91 2.80 -23.49
N THR A 169 -8.24 2.84 -22.19
CA THR A 169 -7.47 2.15 -21.14
C THR A 169 -7.52 0.64 -21.37
N ALA A 170 -8.71 0.07 -21.64
CA ALA A 170 -8.86 -1.35 -21.96
C ALA A 170 -8.04 -1.75 -23.18
N ALA A 171 -8.17 -1.01 -24.28
CA ALA A 171 -7.41 -1.26 -25.50
C ALA A 171 -5.88 -1.15 -25.30
N SER A 172 -5.43 -0.23 -24.43
CA SER A 172 -4.02 -0.10 -24.09
C SER A 172 -3.51 -1.28 -23.28
N ALA A 173 -4.28 -1.73 -22.28
CA ALA A 173 -3.97 -2.89 -21.46
C ALA A 173 -3.92 -4.18 -22.30
N ALA A 174 -4.90 -4.39 -23.16
CA ALA A 174 -4.97 -5.54 -24.08
C ALA A 174 -3.71 -5.65 -24.95
N ARG A 175 -3.25 -4.52 -25.52
CA ARG A 175 -1.99 -4.49 -26.32
C ARG A 175 -0.75 -4.85 -25.51
N LYS A 176 -0.80 -4.77 -24.18
CA LYS A 176 0.29 -5.18 -23.26
C LYS A 176 0.09 -6.59 -22.71
N GLY A 177 -0.89 -7.35 -23.26
CA GLY A 177 -1.17 -8.71 -22.81
C GLY A 177 -1.79 -8.77 -21.42
N ILE A 178 -2.60 -7.76 -21.06
CA ILE A 178 -3.33 -7.72 -19.79
C ILE A 178 -4.81 -7.96 -20.10
N GLY A 179 -5.35 -9.07 -19.58
CA GLY A 179 -6.74 -9.47 -19.74
C GLY A 179 -7.66 -9.02 -18.60
N LYS A 180 -7.10 -8.51 -17.50
CA LYS A 180 -7.87 -7.99 -16.37
C LYS A 180 -7.14 -6.84 -15.71
N VAL A 181 -7.79 -5.69 -15.58
CA VAL A 181 -7.24 -4.49 -14.90
C VAL A 181 -8.12 -4.11 -13.72
N THR A 182 -7.54 -3.96 -12.53
CA THR A 182 -8.22 -3.42 -11.36
C THR A 182 -7.92 -1.93 -11.22
N LEU A 183 -8.96 -1.09 -11.14
CA LEU A 183 -8.80 0.34 -10.88
C LEU A 183 -8.44 0.57 -9.42
N ARG A 184 -7.23 1.09 -9.20
CA ARG A 184 -6.67 1.44 -7.88
C ARG A 184 -6.42 2.95 -7.76
N CYS A 185 -6.95 3.74 -8.69
CA CYS A 185 -6.86 5.20 -8.71
C CYS A 185 -7.80 5.84 -7.70
N SER A 186 -7.52 7.11 -7.38
CA SER A 186 -8.42 7.99 -6.63
C SER A 186 -9.57 8.43 -7.55
N LEU A 187 -10.71 7.76 -7.45
CA LEU A 187 -11.92 8.00 -8.23
C LEU A 187 -13.10 8.28 -7.29
N ASP A 188 -14.11 8.96 -7.83
CA ASP A 188 -15.38 9.11 -7.17
C ASP A 188 -15.97 7.72 -6.86
N PRO A 189 -16.32 7.42 -5.59
CA PRO A 189 -16.87 6.13 -5.18
C PRO A 189 -18.11 5.72 -5.96
N ASP A 190 -18.95 6.66 -6.39
CA ASP A 190 -20.20 6.40 -7.10
C ASP A 190 -19.93 5.97 -8.56
N ILE A 191 -18.87 6.48 -9.16
CA ILE A 191 -18.51 6.21 -10.56
C ILE A 191 -17.61 4.98 -10.66
N HIS A 192 -16.77 4.71 -9.64
CA HIS A 192 -15.77 3.64 -9.65
C HIS A 192 -16.36 2.26 -10.05
N PRO A 193 -17.48 1.77 -9.46
CA PRO A 193 -18.03 0.45 -9.82
C PRO A 193 -18.49 0.38 -11.29
N THR A 194 -18.95 1.50 -11.84
CA THR A 194 -19.41 1.58 -13.23
C THR A 194 -18.24 1.52 -14.21
N LEU A 195 -17.15 2.25 -13.91
CA LEU A 195 -15.92 2.22 -14.71
C LEU A 195 -15.26 0.83 -14.65
N GLN A 196 -15.19 0.22 -13.46
CA GLN A 196 -14.62 -1.13 -13.30
C GLN A 196 -15.41 -2.15 -14.12
N ARG A 197 -16.74 -2.17 -14.01
CA ARG A 197 -17.59 -3.08 -14.80
C ARG A 197 -17.45 -2.89 -16.32
N ARG A 198 -17.28 -1.64 -16.77
CA ARG A 198 -17.05 -1.38 -18.19
C ARG A 198 -15.70 -1.89 -18.65
N LEU A 199 -14.65 -1.63 -17.86
CA LEU A 199 -13.29 -2.13 -18.10
C LEU A 199 -13.24 -3.67 -18.13
N ASP A 200 -13.91 -4.33 -17.19
CA ASP A 200 -14.01 -5.80 -17.14
C ASP A 200 -14.75 -6.36 -18.37
N ARG A 201 -15.77 -5.67 -18.87
CA ARG A 201 -16.50 -6.06 -20.08
C ARG A 201 -15.63 -5.94 -21.33
N GLU A 202 -14.90 -4.83 -21.49
CA GLU A 202 -14.03 -4.60 -22.66
C GLU A 202 -12.83 -5.58 -22.70
N LEU A 203 -12.40 -6.08 -21.54
CA LEU A 203 -11.30 -7.05 -21.43
C LEU A 203 -11.75 -8.52 -21.35
N LYS A 204 -13.06 -8.79 -21.36
CA LYS A 204 -13.62 -10.14 -21.12
C LYS A 204 -13.06 -11.23 -22.03
N GLU A 205 -12.83 -10.91 -23.29
CA GLU A 205 -12.34 -11.85 -24.33
C GLU A 205 -10.83 -11.74 -24.53
N VAL A 206 -10.13 -10.92 -23.72
CA VAL A 206 -8.69 -10.75 -23.80
C VAL A 206 -8.02 -11.78 -22.89
N ASP A 207 -7.34 -12.73 -23.48
CA ASP A 207 -6.48 -13.65 -22.73
C ASP A 207 -5.18 -12.94 -22.32
N GLY A 208 -4.80 -13.01 -21.06
CA GLY A 208 -3.63 -12.28 -20.58
C GLY A 208 -3.51 -12.27 -19.05
N SER A 209 -2.42 -11.63 -18.60
CA SER A 209 -2.14 -11.47 -17.17
C SER A 209 -3.11 -10.50 -16.49
N ARG A 210 -3.01 -10.44 -15.17
CA ARG A 210 -3.68 -9.42 -14.38
C ARG A 210 -2.83 -8.14 -14.38
N GLY A 211 -3.47 -7.03 -14.04
CA GLY A 211 -2.80 -5.76 -13.81
C GLY A 211 -3.69 -4.81 -13.03
N PHE A 212 -3.13 -3.68 -12.69
CA PHE A 212 -3.87 -2.63 -11.99
C PHE A 212 -3.48 -1.24 -12.52
N MET A 213 -4.38 -0.29 -12.33
CA MET A 213 -4.17 1.11 -12.69
C MET A 213 -4.12 1.96 -11.44
N VAL A 214 -3.08 2.79 -11.33
CA VAL A 214 -2.90 3.76 -10.24
C VAL A 214 -2.75 5.18 -10.77
N ASP A 215 -3.00 6.16 -9.92
CA ASP A 215 -2.65 7.55 -10.12
C ASP A 215 -1.42 7.92 -9.27
N ILE A 216 -0.54 8.71 -9.84
CA ILE A 216 0.58 9.35 -9.16
C ILE A 216 0.55 10.85 -9.41
N ASP A 217 1.07 11.62 -8.46
CA ASP A 217 1.18 13.07 -8.62
C ASP A 217 2.53 13.42 -9.23
N LEU A 218 2.50 14.20 -10.34
CA LEU A 218 3.69 14.76 -10.97
C LEU A 218 3.73 16.26 -10.75
N GLU A 219 4.85 16.74 -10.28
CA GLU A 219 5.10 18.17 -10.18
C GLU A 219 5.47 18.78 -11.53
N ARG A 220 4.81 19.87 -11.90
CA ARG A 220 5.14 20.67 -13.07
C ARG A 220 5.02 22.16 -12.74
N GLY A 221 6.16 22.84 -12.70
CA GLY A 221 6.19 24.28 -12.38
C GLY A 221 5.58 24.54 -11.00
N SER A 222 4.51 25.35 -10.93
CA SER A 222 3.83 25.70 -9.67
C SER A 222 2.65 24.81 -9.32
N GLY A 223 2.44 23.67 -10.02
CA GLY A 223 1.28 22.81 -9.81
C GLY A 223 1.61 21.32 -9.90
N SER A 224 0.73 20.52 -9.33
CA SER A 224 0.74 19.05 -9.45
C SER A 224 -0.37 18.61 -10.40
N HIS A 225 -0.10 17.60 -11.20
CA HIS A 225 -1.11 16.96 -12.04
C HIS A 225 -1.03 15.44 -11.91
N LYS A 226 -2.17 14.77 -12.06
CA LYS A 226 -2.23 13.31 -11.95
C LYS A 226 -1.79 12.64 -13.23
N LEU A 227 -0.89 11.68 -13.08
CA LEU A 227 -0.49 10.75 -14.11
C LEU A 227 -1.11 9.39 -13.81
N TYR A 228 -1.72 8.76 -14.82
CA TYR A 228 -2.30 7.42 -14.68
C TYR A 228 -1.37 6.38 -15.31
N VAL A 229 -1.12 5.32 -14.54
CA VAL A 229 -0.14 4.27 -14.86
C VAL A 229 -0.82 2.91 -14.78
N VAL A 230 -0.53 2.03 -15.74
CA VAL A 230 -0.94 0.62 -15.70
C VAL A 230 0.27 -0.24 -15.43
N CYS A 231 0.13 -1.11 -14.44
CA CYS A 231 1.11 -2.09 -14.04
C CYS A 231 0.61 -3.51 -14.35
N LYS A 232 1.52 -4.38 -14.78
CA LYS A 232 1.28 -5.80 -15.06
C LYS A 232 1.77 -6.63 -13.88
N GLU A 233 0.86 -7.41 -13.27
CA GLU A 233 1.15 -8.34 -12.18
C GLU A 233 1.86 -9.61 -12.66
#